data_7024086480161eb502e48c7dadff87f7
#
_entry.id   7024086480161eb502e48c7dadff87f7
#
_cell.length_a   1.000
_cell.length_b   1.000
_cell.length_c   1.000
_cell.angle_alpha   90.00
_cell.angle_beta   90.00
_cell.angle_gamma   90.00
#
_symmetry.space_group_name_H-M   'P 1'
#
loop_
_entity.id
_entity.type
_entity.pdbx_description
1 polymer ?
#
loop_
_entity_poly.entity_id
_entity_poly.type
_entity_poly.pdbx_seq_one_letter_code
_entity_poly.pdbx_strand_id
1 'polypeptide(L)'
;MTLGIDEAGRGCLAGSLFVAGVVCSEKTALEFLEMGLKDSKKLSPKKRFFLEDKIKTHGEVEFWVVKKSANEIDRLGLGACLKLAVQEILENGRSLANQIKIDGNTAFGLNKRYSNIQTIIKGDEKIAQIAMASVLAKAFKDREMRQLHALFKEYGWDKNCGYGTKQHIEAMIKLGATPFHRYSFTLKNRLFNPKLLDVEQRLI
;
A
#
# COMPACT_ATOMS: atom_id res chain seq x y z
N MET A 1 16.26 9.02 -15.50
CA MET A 1 15.07 8.94 -14.61
C MET A 1 14.74 7.48 -14.35
N THR A 2 14.41 7.15 -13.12
CA THR A 2 13.99 5.81 -12.67
C THR A 2 12.58 5.88 -12.07
N LEU A 3 11.68 4.99 -12.49
CA LEU A 3 10.39 4.76 -11.85
C LEU A 3 10.54 3.64 -10.83
N GLY A 4 10.42 3.97 -9.55
CA GLY A 4 10.35 3.00 -8.45
C GLY A 4 8.90 2.74 -8.04
N ILE A 5 8.53 1.47 -7.82
CA ILE A 5 7.16 1.07 -7.46
C ILE A 5 7.21 0.17 -6.22
N ASP A 6 6.34 0.43 -5.25
CA ASP A 6 6.15 -0.39 -4.05
C ASP A 6 4.69 -0.36 -3.57
N GLU A 7 4.31 -1.27 -2.67
CA GLU A 7 2.96 -1.37 -2.12
C GLU A 7 2.92 -1.39 -0.59
N ALA A 8 1.79 -0.98 -0.03
CA ALA A 8 1.47 -1.11 1.39
C ALA A 8 0.08 -1.72 1.62
N GLY A 9 -0.03 -2.54 2.66
CA GLY A 9 -1.30 -3.15 3.05
C GLY A 9 -1.61 -4.49 2.40
N ARG A 10 -0.64 -5.18 1.77
CA ARG A 10 -0.83 -6.48 1.12
C ARG A 10 -1.42 -7.55 2.04
N GLY A 11 -0.89 -7.72 3.24
CA GLY A 11 -1.30 -8.75 4.21
C GLY A 11 -2.31 -8.29 5.27
N CYS A 12 -2.94 -7.12 5.11
CA CYS A 12 -3.90 -6.61 6.07
C CYS A 12 -5.25 -7.32 5.96
N LEU A 13 -5.89 -7.59 7.10
CA LEU A 13 -7.28 -8.10 7.18
C LEU A 13 -8.31 -6.99 6.92
N ALA A 14 -7.92 -5.71 7.09
CA ALA A 14 -8.80 -4.56 6.88
C ALA A 14 -8.09 -3.41 6.15
N GLY A 15 -8.90 -2.59 5.48
CA GLY A 15 -8.49 -1.41 4.74
C GLY A 15 -7.91 -1.72 3.35
N SER A 16 -7.64 -0.66 2.61
CA SER A 16 -7.22 -0.74 1.22
C SER A 16 -5.78 -1.21 1.05
N LEU A 17 -5.47 -1.70 -0.14
CA LEU A 17 -4.13 -1.81 -0.69
C LEU A 17 -3.77 -0.46 -1.32
N PHE A 18 -2.56 0.03 -1.08
CA PHE A 18 -2.01 1.18 -1.77
C PHE A 18 -0.76 0.76 -2.52
N VAL A 19 -0.69 1.12 -3.80
CA VAL A 19 0.50 0.97 -4.63
C VAL A 19 0.95 2.35 -5.04
N ALA A 20 2.23 2.66 -4.88
CA ALA A 20 2.78 3.94 -5.27
C ALA A 20 3.89 3.78 -6.30
N GLY A 21 4.01 4.78 -7.18
CA GLY A 21 5.11 4.93 -8.13
C GLY A 21 5.76 6.30 -7.96
N VAL A 22 7.07 6.35 -8.04
CA VAL A 22 7.85 7.60 -7.97
C VAL A 22 8.86 7.63 -9.10
N VAL A 23 8.88 8.73 -9.87
CA VAL A 23 9.88 9.01 -10.89
C VAL A 23 10.73 10.20 -10.47
N CYS A 24 12.04 10.01 -10.41
CA CYS A 24 13.01 11.10 -10.25
C CYS A 24 14.40 10.70 -10.79
N SER A 25 15.31 11.67 -10.82
CA SER A 25 16.72 11.44 -11.15
C SER A 25 17.46 10.76 -10.00
N GLU A 26 18.64 10.19 -10.27
CA GLU A 26 19.52 9.69 -9.20
C GLU A 26 19.99 10.82 -8.27
N LYS A 27 20.24 12.02 -8.82
CA LYS A 27 20.61 13.20 -8.01
C LYS A 27 19.51 13.52 -6.99
N THR A 28 18.28 13.67 -7.46
CA THR A 28 17.12 13.94 -6.59
C THR A 28 16.91 12.82 -5.55
N ALA A 29 17.10 11.56 -5.96
CA ALA A 29 17.01 10.42 -5.06
C ALA A 29 18.04 10.46 -3.92
N LEU A 30 19.29 10.90 -4.20
CA LEU A 30 20.35 11.08 -3.19
C LEU A 30 19.96 12.16 -2.17
N GLU A 31 19.34 13.25 -2.57
CA GLU A 31 18.86 14.30 -1.66
C GLU A 31 17.88 13.72 -0.61
N PHE A 32 16.99 12.81 -1.03
CA PHE A 32 16.09 12.14 -0.10
C PHE A 32 16.80 11.16 0.84
N LEU A 33 17.87 10.48 0.39
CA LEU A 33 18.69 9.65 1.27
C LEU A 33 19.38 10.50 2.34
N GLU A 34 19.91 11.67 1.99
CA GLU A 34 20.47 12.64 2.93
C GLU A 34 19.43 13.17 3.92
N MET A 35 18.17 13.33 3.50
CA MET A 35 17.05 13.63 4.37
C MET A 35 16.67 12.46 5.31
N GLY A 36 17.37 11.32 5.24
CA GLY A 36 17.13 10.12 6.05
C GLY A 36 16.05 9.19 5.51
N LEU A 37 15.82 9.20 4.19
CA LEU A 37 15.00 8.18 3.53
C LEU A 37 15.61 6.80 3.77
N LYS A 38 14.78 5.84 4.10
CA LYS A 38 15.09 4.41 4.24
C LYS A 38 13.79 3.61 4.16
N ASP A 39 13.88 2.28 4.28
CA ASP A 39 12.71 1.39 4.40
C ASP A 39 11.63 2.02 5.30
N SER A 40 10.44 2.19 4.74
CA SER A 40 9.32 2.91 5.37
C SER A 40 8.89 2.30 6.71
N LYS A 41 9.14 1.01 6.93
CA LYS A 41 8.84 0.29 8.17
C LYS A 41 9.82 0.64 9.30
N LYS A 42 11.04 1.06 8.94
CA LYS A 42 12.09 1.52 9.88
C LYS A 42 11.96 3.01 10.22
N LEU A 43 11.04 3.73 9.58
CA LEU A 43 10.76 5.14 9.85
C LEU A 43 9.68 5.30 10.93
N SER A 44 9.87 6.27 11.83
CA SER A 44 8.78 6.70 12.71
C SER A 44 7.63 7.31 11.88
N PRO A 45 6.37 7.26 12.37
CA PRO A 45 5.25 7.91 11.67
C PRO A 45 5.51 9.39 11.34
N LYS A 46 6.10 10.15 12.29
CA LYS A 46 6.45 11.56 12.08
C LYS A 46 7.43 11.75 10.92
N LYS A 47 8.49 10.93 10.87
CA LYS A 47 9.48 11.02 9.79
C LYS A 47 8.90 10.58 8.45
N ARG A 48 8.01 9.58 8.43
CA ARG A 48 7.33 9.11 7.23
C ARG A 48 6.43 10.20 6.63
N PHE A 49 5.61 10.87 7.44
CA PHE A 49 4.78 11.97 6.96
C PHE A 49 5.59 13.19 6.53
N PHE A 50 6.72 13.47 7.19
CA PHE A 50 7.65 14.50 6.74
C PHE A 50 8.22 14.19 5.35
N LEU A 51 8.68 12.95 5.12
CA LEU A 51 9.22 12.55 3.82
C LEU A 51 8.11 12.49 2.75
N GLU A 52 6.91 12.04 3.08
CA GLU A 52 5.75 12.09 2.18
C GLU A 52 5.51 13.53 1.69
N ASP A 53 5.47 14.50 2.61
CA ASP A 53 5.27 15.90 2.26
C ASP A 53 6.38 16.39 1.32
N LYS A 54 7.64 16.11 1.64
CA LYS A 54 8.78 16.47 0.78
C LYS A 54 8.70 15.84 -0.60
N ILE A 55 8.34 14.54 -0.71
CA ILE A 55 8.17 13.87 -2.00
C ILE A 55 7.08 14.57 -2.82
N LYS A 56 5.93 14.90 -2.20
CA LYS A 56 4.78 15.50 -2.87
C LYS A 56 5.01 16.94 -3.31
N THR A 57 5.90 17.66 -2.66
CA THR A 57 6.17 19.09 -2.93
C THR A 57 7.46 19.34 -3.71
N HIS A 58 8.24 18.30 -4.02
CA HIS A 58 9.51 18.45 -4.74
C HIS A 58 9.27 18.59 -6.25
N GLY A 59 9.73 19.68 -6.85
CA GLY A 59 9.46 20.02 -8.25
C GLY A 59 10.08 19.08 -9.31
N GLU A 60 11.02 18.21 -8.92
CA GLU A 60 11.65 17.21 -9.81
C GLU A 60 11.18 15.79 -9.55
N VAL A 61 10.11 15.61 -8.79
CA VAL A 61 9.54 14.30 -8.43
C VAL A 61 8.12 14.20 -8.99
N GLU A 62 7.90 13.20 -9.83
CA GLU A 62 6.55 12.80 -10.23
C GLU A 62 6.12 11.55 -9.45
N PHE A 63 4.86 11.50 -9.03
CA PHE A 63 4.37 10.36 -8.26
C PHE A 63 2.90 10.04 -8.55
N TRP A 64 2.54 8.79 -8.32
CA TRP A 64 1.17 8.26 -8.39
C TRP A 64 0.92 7.37 -7.19
N VAL A 65 -0.30 7.41 -6.68
CA VAL A 65 -0.75 6.50 -5.63
C VAL A 65 -2.10 5.92 -6.03
N VAL A 66 -2.14 4.62 -6.24
CA VAL A 66 -3.33 3.87 -6.63
C VAL A 66 -3.86 3.11 -5.42
N LYS A 67 -5.15 3.29 -5.16
CA LYS A 67 -5.89 2.62 -4.08
C LYS A 67 -6.73 1.49 -4.65
N LYS A 68 -6.71 0.32 -4.00
CA LYS A 68 -7.68 -0.77 -4.21
C LYS A 68 -8.34 -1.08 -2.87
N SER A 69 -9.66 -0.91 -2.81
CA SER A 69 -10.47 -1.09 -1.59
C SER A 69 -10.54 -2.56 -1.16
N ALA A 70 -10.99 -2.80 0.08
CA ALA A 70 -11.27 -4.14 0.58
C ALA A 70 -12.27 -4.89 -0.32
N ASN A 71 -13.32 -4.23 -0.77
CA ASN A 71 -14.33 -4.80 -1.67
C ASN A 71 -13.74 -5.19 -3.04
N GLU A 72 -12.90 -4.33 -3.65
CA GLU A 72 -12.22 -4.67 -4.91
C GLU A 72 -11.31 -5.89 -4.73
N ILE A 73 -10.59 -5.97 -3.60
CA ILE A 73 -9.72 -7.11 -3.28
C ILE A 73 -10.54 -8.40 -3.13
N ASP A 74 -11.68 -8.34 -2.46
CA ASP A 74 -12.57 -9.49 -2.29
C ASP A 74 -13.17 -9.96 -3.61
N ARG A 75 -13.55 -9.02 -4.49
CA ARG A 75 -14.17 -9.32 -5.78
C ARG A 75 -13.17 -9.82 -6.82
N LEU A 76 -11.97 -9.20 -6.90
CA LEU A 76 -11.01 -9.46 -7.99
C LEU A 76 -9.85 -10.35 -7.55
N GLY A 77 -9.62 -10.47 -6.23
CA GLY A 77 -8.43 -11.08 -5.67
C GLY A 77 -7.25 -10.11 -5.59
N LEU A 78 -6.40 -10.33 -4.58
CA LEU A 78 -5.23 -9.48 -4.30
C LEU A 78 -4.26 -9.38 -5.49
N GLY A 79 -3.99 -10.50 -6.17
CA GLY A 79 -3.05 -10.54 -7.30
C GLY A 79 -3.53 -9.69 -8.49
N ALA A 80 -4.82 -9.74 -8.80
CA ALA A 80 -5.41 -8.91 -9.85
C ALA A 80 -5.39 -7.42 -9.46
N CYS A 81 -5.71 -7.09 -8.21
CA CYS A 81 -5.66 -5.71 -7.72
C CYS A 81 -4.23 -5.14 -7.78
N LEU A 82 -3.20 -5.90 -7.40
CA LEU A 82 -1.80 -5.51 -7.54
C LEU A 82 -1.43 -5.27 -9.00
N LYS A 83 -1.77 -6.22 -9.89
CA LYS A 83 -1.51 -6.09 -11.33
C LYS A 83 -2.14 -4.82 -11.90
N LEU A 84 -3.43 -4.59 -11.63
CA LEU A 84 -4.15 -3.41 -12.13
C LEU A 84 -3.56 -2.10 -11.60
N ALA A 85 -3.20 -2.06 -10.32
CA ALA A 85 -2.61 -0.87 -9.71
C ALA A 85 -1.21 -0.56 -10.29
N VAL A 86 -0.36 -1.57 -10.44
CA VAL A 86 0.96 -1.40 -11.07
C VAL A 86 0.81 -0.99 -12.54
N GLN A 87 -0.13 -1.60 -13.26
CA GLN A 87 -0.40 -1.24 -14.66
C GLN A 87 -0.82 0.23 -14.80
N GLU A 88 -1.70 0.72 -13.94
CA GLU A 88 -2.13 2.12 -13.91
C GLU A 88 -0.96 3.08 -13.68
N ILE A 89 -0.04 2.76 -12.76
CA ILE A 89 1.18 3.52 -12.52
C ILE A 89 2.09 3.50 -13.76
N LEU A 90 2.26 2.35 -14.40
CA LEU A 90 3.08 2.22 -15.61
C LEU A 90 2.50 3.02 -16.78
N GLU A 91 1.20 3.03 -16.95
CA GLU A 91 0.54 3.80 -18.02
C GLU A 91 0.78 5.31 -17.88
N ASN A 92 0.86 5.81 -16.65
CA ASN A 92 1.12 7.23 -16.37
C ASN A 92 2.62 7.59 -16.34
N GLY A 93 3.45 6.73 -15.72
CA GLY A 93 4.83 7.10 -15.36
C GLY A 93 5.92 6.57 -16.29
N ARG A 94 5.67 5.54 -17.11
CA ARG A 94 6.72 4.87 -17.89
C ARG A 94 7.40 5.76 -18.94
N SER A 95 6.68 6.71 -19.51
CA SER A 95 7.21 7.63 -20.53
C SER A 95 8.23 8.62 -19.96
N LEU A 96 8.22 8.82 -18.64
CA LEU A 96 9.12 9.71 -17.93
C LEU A 96 10.38 8.99 -17.42
N ALA A 97 10.46 7.66 -17.56
CA ALA A 97 11.51 6.85 -16.96
C ALA A 97 12.23 5.96 -17.98
N ASN A 98 13.55 5.90 -17.87
CA ASN A 98 14.39 4.99 -18.68
C ASN A 98 14.45 3.59 -18.08
N GLN A 99 14.25 3.48 -16.76
CA GLN A 99 14.25 2.23 -16.00
C GLN A 99 13.00 2.15 -15.12
N ILE A 100 12.44 0.96 -15.03
CA ILE A 100 11.30 0.65 -14.14
C ILE A 100 11.73 -0.42 -13.15
N LYS A 101 11.65 -0.11 -11.86
CA LYS A 101 12.07 -0.98 -10.77
C LYS A 101 10.90 -1.19 -9.81
N ILE A 102 10.51 -2.45 -9.61
CA ILE A 102 9.38 -2.84 -8.75
C ILE A 102 9.94 -3.60 -7.55
N ASP A 103 9.48 -3.29 -6.33
CA ASP A 103 9.83 -4.06 -5.16
C ASP A 103 9.33 -5.51 -5.25
N GLY A 104 10.12 -6.45 -4.71
CA GLY A 104 9.77 -7.87 -4.67
C GLY A 104 10.32 -8.69 -5.83
N ASN A 105 9.64 -9.82 -6.10
CA ASN A 105 10.09 -10.85 -7.05
C ASN A 105 9.12 -11.05 -8.23
N THR A 106 8.11 -10.20 -8.37
CA THR A 106 7.10 -10.36 -9.42
C THR A 106 6.75 -9.03 -10.10
N ALA A 107 6.70 -9.06 -11.42
CA ALA A 107 6.15 -7.98 -12.25
C ALA A 107 4.66 -8.22 -12.59
N PHE A 108 3.98 -9.13 -11.90
CA PHE A 108 2.56 -9.48 -12.09
C PHE A 108 2.21 -9.84 -13.55
N GLY A 109 3.18 -10.37 -14.31
CA GLY A 109 3.04 -10.70 -15.73
C GLY A 109 3.11 -9.49 -16.68
N LEU A 110 3.39 -8.30 -16.18
CA LEU A 110 3.46 -7.06 -16.97
C LEU A 110 4.76 -6.93 -17.78
N ASN A 111 5.81 -7.70 -17.44
CA ASN A 111 7.06 -7.76 -18.20
C ASN A 111 6.91 -8.25 -19.65
N LYS A 112 5.81 -8.92 -19.98
CA LYS A 112 5.48 -9.27 -21.37
C LYS A 112 5.04 -8.05 -22.21
N ARG A 113 4.46 -7.04 -21.55
CA ARG A 113 3.96 -5.80 -22.19
C ARG A 113 4.96 -4.65 -22.09
N TYR A 114 5.81 -4.66 -21.05
CA TYR A 114 6.77 -3.58 -20.75
C TYR A 114 8.16 -4.19 -20.59
N SER A 115 9.05 -3.99 -21.57
CA SER A 115 10.34 -4.68 -21.70
C SER A 115 11.42 -4.25 -20.71
N ASN A 116 11.28 -3.08 -20.07
CA ASN A 116 12.29 -2.48 -19.20
C ASN A 116 11.99 -2.60 -17.69
N ILE A 117 11.10 -3.53 -17.31
CA ILE A 117 10.79 -3.78 -15.91
C ILE A 117 11.83 -4.71 -15.27
N GLN A 118 12.35 -4.28 -14.13
CA GLN A 118 13.18 -5.07 -13.22
C GLN A 118 12.48 -5.24 -11.88
N THR A 119 12.45 -6.45 -11.34
CA THR A 119 11.97 -6.74 -9.98
C THR A 119 13.18 -6.85 -9.05
N ILE A 120 13.10 -6.24 -7.86
CA ILE A 120 14.22 -6.15 -6.93
C ILE A 120 13.76 -6.57 -5.55
N ILE A 121 14.21 -7.73 -5.09
CA ILE A 121 13.93 -8.22 -3.74
C ILE A 121 14.54 -7.27 -2.71
N LYS A 122 13.70 -6.77 -1.79
CA LYS A 122 14.03 -5.71 -0.82
C LYS A 122 14.51 -4.45 -1.55
N GLY A 123 13.79 -4.05 -2.58
CA GLY A 123 14.11 -2.90 -3.40
C GLY A 123 14.06 -1.60 -2.61
N ASP A 124 13.16 -1.52 -1.62
CA ASP A 124 13.03 -0.41 -0.68
C ASP A 124 14.28 -0.16 0.20
N GLU A 125 15.16 -1.16 0.35
CA GLU A 125 16.47 -1.02 1.01
C GLU A 125 17.60 -0.66 0.03
N LYS A 126 17.41 -0.82 -1.28
CA LYS A 126 18.48 -0.76 -2.30
C LYS A 126 18.34 0.38 -3.30
N ILE A 127 17.11 0.79 -3.58
CA ILE A 127 16.77 1.76 -4.62
C ILE A 127 15.94 2.88 -4.00
N ALA A 128 16.47 4.09 -4.03
CA ALA A 128 15.84 5.23 -3.36
C ALA A 128 14.44 5.54 -3.92
N GLN A 129 14.21 5.41 -5.24
CA GLN A 129 12.89 5.63 -5.84
C GLN A 129 11.86 4.61 -5.37
N ILE A 130 12.26 3.34 -5.12
CA ILE A 130 11.39 2.34 -4.49
C ILE A 130 11.13 2.70 -3.02
N ALA A 131 12.15 3.14 -2.28
CA ALA A 131 11.97 3.60 -0.90
C ALA A 131 11.03 4.80 -0.80
N MET A 132 11.11 5.76 -1.73
CA MET A 132 10.17 6.89 -1.82
C MET A 132 8.73 6.40 -2.08
N ALA A 133 8.55 5.47 -3.01
CA ALA A 133 7.25 4.83 -3.28
C ALA A 133 6.72 4.09 -2.04
N SER A 134 7.57 3.36 -1.32
CA SER A 134 7.24 2.69 -0.07
C SER A 134 6.74 3.69 0.99
N VAL A 135 7.42 4.83 1.15
CA VAL A 135 7.00 5.91 2.06
C VAL A 135 5.61 6.43 1.69
N LEU A 136 5.35 6.72 0.41
CA LEU A 136 4.04 7.18 -0.05
C LEU A 136 2.95 6.13 0.22
N ALA A 137 3.13 4.90 -0.26
CA ALA A 137 2.14 3.84 -0.08
C ALA A 137 1.81 3.62 1.41
N LYS A 138 2.84 3.59 2.27
CA LYS A 138 2.68 3.42 3.71
C LYS A 138 2.04 4.63 4.39
N ALA A 139 2.37 5.85 4.00
CA ALA A 139 1.77 7.06 4.57
C ALA A 139 0.27 7.15 4.25
N PHE A 140 -0.12 6.84 3.00
CA PHE A 140 -1.54 6.80 2.60
C PHE A 140 -2.30 5.71 3.36
N LYS A 141 -1.71 4.52 3.49
CA LYS A 141 -2.29 3.43 4.27
C LYS A 141 -2.48 3.82 5.74
N ASP A 142 -1.47 4.39 6.38
CA ASP A 142 -1.55 4.79 7.79
C ASP A 142 -2.60 5.88 8.02
N ARG A 143 -2.75 6.81 7.08
CA ARG A 143 -3.79 7.86 7.14
C ARG A 143 -5.19 7.25 7.03
N GLU A 144 -5.43 6.35 6.07
CA GLU A 144 -6.70 5.64 5.95
C GLU A 144 -7.03 4.89 7.24
N MET A 145 -6.08 4.12 7.79
CA MET A 145 -6.35 3.32 8.99
C MET A 145 -6.60 4.17 10.24
N ARG A 146 -6.01 5.36 10.35
CA ARG A 146 -6.35 6.32 11.42
C ARG A 146 -7.77 6.88 11.27
N GLN A 147 -8.18 7.22 10.03
CA GLN A 147 -9.53 7.69 9.76
C GLN A 147 -10.57 6.60 10.08
N LEU A 148 -10.31 5.36 9.67
CA LEU A 148 -11.18 4.23 9.96
C LEU A 148 -11.21 3.90 11.47
N HIS A 149 -10.08 4.03 12.17
CA HIS A 149 -10.02 3.85 13.62
C HIS A 149 -10.91 4.85 14.37
N ALA A 150 -11.04 6.08 13.88
CA ALA A 150 -11.93 7.07 14.49
C ALA A 150 -13.40 6.62 14.50
N LEU A 151 -13.80 5.79 13.51
CA LEU A 151 -15.15 5.24 13.36
C LEU A 151 -15.31 3.88 14.04
N PHE A 152 -14.23 3.09 14.15
CA PHE A 152 -14.22 1.70 14.60
C PHE A 152 -13.06 1.44 15.56
N LYS A 153 -13.10 2.09 16.74
CA LYS A 153 -11.99 2.12 17.72
C LYS A 153 -11.61 0.74 18.26
N GLU A 154 -12.58 -0.15 18.35
CA GLU A 154 -12.46 -1.46 18.96
C GLU A 154 -11.46 -2.37 18.24
N TYR A 155 -11.27 -2.18 16.93
CA TYR A 155 -10.35 -2.98 16.11
C TYR A 155 -8.89 -2.56 16.25
N GLY A 156 -8.58 -1.43 16.90
CA GLY A 156 -7.21 -0.96 17.16
C GLY A 156 -6.41 -0.59 15.91
N TRP A 157 -7.07 -0.14 14.84
CA TRP A 157 -6.46 0.11 13.53
C TRP A 157 -5.45 1.25 13.50
N ASP A 158 -5.47 2.14 14.48
CA ASP A 158 -4.45 3.19 14.68
C ASP A 158 -3.06 2.61 14.99
N LYS A 159 -3.02 1.43 15.63
CA LYS A 159 -1.80 0.71 16.02
C LYS A 159 -1.45 -0.41 15.08
N ASN A 160 -2.42 -1.26 14.76
CA ASN A 160 -2.18 -2.46 13.94
C ASN A 160 -2.25 -2.21 12.43
N CYS A 161 -2.67 -1.04 11.97
CA CYS A 161 -2.78 -0.65 10.56
C CYS A 161 -3.57 -1.66 9.68
N GLY A 162 -4.54 -2.36 10.30
CA GLY A 162 -5.37 -3.37 9.64
C GLY A 162 -4.77 -4.79 9.61
N TYR A 163 -3.58 -5.01 10.17
CA TYR A 163 -2.99 -6.35 10.28
C TYR A 163 -3.71 -7.18 11.35
N GLY A 164 -3.72 -8.50 11.17
CA GLY A 164 -4.38 -9.47 12.04
C GLY A 164 -3.63 -9.70 13.36
N THR A 165 -3.48 -8.66 14.18
CA THR A 165 -2.98 -8.78 15.55
C THR A 165 -4.01 -9.48 16.43
N LYS A 166 -3.57 -10.00 17.57
CA LYS A 166 -4.47 -10.65 18.55
C LYS A 166 -5.66 -9.76 18.89
N GLN A 167 -5.44 -8.48 19.21
CA GLN A 167 -6.50 -7.51 19.49
C GLN A 167 -7.49 -7.36 18.33
N HIS A 168 -6.99 -7.27 17.10
CA HIS A 168 -7.84 -7.12 15.92
C HIS A 168 -8.72 -8.35 15.71
N ILE A 169 -8.13 -9.56 15.83
CA ILE A 169 -8.85 -10.83 15.71
C ILE A 169 -9.90 -10.98 16.81
N GLU A 170 -9.58 -10.68 18.05
CA GLU A 170 -10.52 -10.72 19.17
C GLU A 170 -11.70 -9.75 18.98
N ALA A 171 -11.43 -8.54 18.48
CA ALA A 171 -12.46 -7.59 18.13
C ALA A 171 -13.38 -8.12 17.02
N MET A 172 -12.79 -8.73 15.97
CA MET A 172 -13.56 -9.35 14.89
C MET A 172 -14.45 -10.52 15.36
N ILE A 173 -13.95 -11.34 16.27
CA ILE A 173 -14.74 -12.45 16.87
C ILE A 173 -15.92 -11.90 17.68
N LYS A 174 -15.70 -10.83 18.44
CA LYS A 174 -16.69 -10.25 19.35
C LYS A 174 -17.74 -9.40 18.63
N LEU A 175 -17.31 -8.59 17.67
CA LEU A 175 -18.12 -7.53 17.05
C LEU A 175 -18.48 -7.81 15.58
N GLY A 176 -17.89 -8.86 14.98
CA GLY A 176 -18.03 -9.14 13.56
C GLY A 176 -17.04 -8.35 12.70
N ALA A 177 -17.26 -8.38 11.38
CA ALA A 177 -16.50 -7.60 10.43
C ALA A 177 -17.27 -6.34 10.04
N THR A 178 -16.52 -5.33 9.64
CA THR A 178 -17.03 -4.11 9.01
C THR A 178 -16.89 -4.19 7.50
N PRO A 179 -17.52 -3.30 6.71
CA PRO A 179 -17.33 -3.24 5.25
C PRO A 179 -15.88 -2.95 4.80
N PHE A 180 -15.01 -2.58 5.74
CA PHE A 180 -13.59 -2.33 5.48
C PHE A 180 -12.71 -3.56 5.69
N HIS A 181 -13.26 -4.67 6.19
CA HIS A 181 -12.54 -5.94 6.27
C HIS A 181 -12.51 -6.65 4.92
N ARG A 182 -11.43 -7.40 4.68
CA ARG A 182 -11.26 -8.25 3.50
C ARG A 182 -11.79 -9.64 3.82
N TYR A 183 -13.03 -9.89 3.47
CA TYR A 183 -13.71 -11.15 3.76
C TYR A 183 -12.98 -12.36 3.18
N SER A 184 -12.41 -12.22 1.97
CA SER A 184 -11.63 -13.30 1.34
C SER A 184 -10.36 -13.71 2.09
N PHE A 185 -9.83 -12.82 2.98
CA PHE A 185 -8.65 -13.11 3.80
C PHE A 185 -9.01 -13.81 5.10
N THR A 186 -10.20 -13.58 5.61
CA THR A 186 -10.66 -14.05 6.92
C THR A 186 -11.30 -15.43 6.88
N LEU A 187 -11.91 -15.80 5.75
CA LEU A 187 -12.58 -17.09 5.57
C LEU A 187 -11.64 -18.30 5.69
N LYS A 188 -10.35 -18.15 5.33
CA LYS A 188 -9.36 -19.22 5.48
C LYS A 188 -9.08 -19.62 6.92
N ASN A 189 -9.35 -18.76 7.89
CA ASN A 189 -9.02 -18.95 9.29
C ASN A 189 -10.22 -19.31 10.18
N ARG A 190 -11.39 -19.63 9.62
CA ARG A 190 -12.63 -19.95 10.37
C ARG A 190 -13.04 -18.90 11.44
N LEU A 191 -12.58 -17.65 11.29
CA LEU A 191 -12.82 -16.57 12.25
C LEU A 191 -14.15 -15.85 12.02
N PHE A 192 -14.96 -16.30 11.06
CA PHE A 192 -16.22 -15.67 10.69
C PHE A 192 -17.44 -16.55 10.95
N ASN A 193 -18.40 -15.98 11.67
CA ASN A 193 -19.79 -16.43 11.64
C ASN A 193 -20.50 -15.65 10.51
N PRO A 194 -20.90 -16.31 9.39
CA PRO A 194 -21.58 -15.64 8.27
C PRO A 194 -22.91 -14.96 8.66
N LYS A 195 -23.49 -15.33 9.80
CA LYS A 195 -24.75 -14.75 10.30
C LYS A 195 -24.65 -13.31 10.79
N LEU A 196 -23.42 -12.72 10.85
CA LEU A 196 -23.22 -11.32 11.22
C LEU A 196 -23.16 -10.38 10.01
N LEU A 197 -23.44 -10.86 8.79
CA LEU A 197 -23.44 -10.06 7.54
C LEU A 197 -24.68 -9.15 7.38
N ASP A 198 -25.67 -9.23 8.28
CA ASP A 198 -26.90 -8.41 8.22
C ASP A 198 -26.69 -6.92 8.64
N VAL A 199 -25.46 -6.44 8.65
CA VAL A 199 -25.17 -5.03 9.03
C VAL A 199 -25.40 -4.05 7.86
N GLU A 200 -25.57 -4.53 6.62
CA GLU A 200 -25.85 -3.64 5.48
C GLU A 200 -27.21 -2.91 5.57
N GLN A 201 -28.14 -3.38 6.41
CA GLN A 201 -29.47 -2.76 6.58
C GLN A 201 -29.53 -1.67 7.65
N ARG A 202 -28.44 -1.32 8.32
CA ARG A 202 -28.45 -0.32 9.43
C ARG A 202 -27.77 1.00 9.11
N LEU A 203 -27.35 1.23 7.87
CA LEU A 203 -26.69 2.47 7.44
C LEU A 203 -27.35 3.10 6.20
N ILE A 204 -28.67 2.94 6.07
CA ILE A 204 -29.52 3.77 5.20
C ILE A 204 -30.43 4.63 6.07
#